data_6bb62c6d887d01ed592eaad976620600
#
_entry.id   6bb62c6d887d01ed592eaad976620600
#
_cell.length_a   1.000
_cell.length_b   1.000
_cell.length_c   1.000
_cell.angle_alpha   90.00
_cell.angle_beta   90.00
_cell.angle_gamma   90.00
#
_symmetry.space_group_name_H-M   'P 1'
#
loop_
_entity.id
_entity.type
_entity.pdbx_description
1 polymer ?
#
loop_
_entity_poly.entity_id
_entity_poly.type
_entity_poly.pdbx_seq_one_letter_code
_entity_poly.pdbx_strand_id
1 'polypeptide(L)'
;MMSRMGGFIAAAAAALALGTGGGGVAQAEPSYAISMYGTPALGPDYTNLPYANPDAPKGGQVIYSEYGGFDAFSPYIVKGRAPYGVRAHVYESLMGRSYDEPFTLYCLICETIDTNDERSFVEFTLREEAAFSNGEQITVEDVIWSFETLGTR
;
A
#
# COMPACT_ATOMS: atom_id res chain seq x y z
N MET A 1 -86.29 18.74 -5.61
CA MET A 1 -86.05 17.52 -4.79
C MET A 1 -84.62 17.45 -4.44
N MET A 2 -84.28 17.55 -3.17
CA MET A 2 -83.02 18.03 -2.60
C MET A 2 -81.97 16.89 -2.69
N SER A 3 -80.77 17.24 -3.20
CA SER A 3 -79.59 16.41 -3.07
C SER A 3 -78.52 17.11 -2.24
N ARG A 4 -78.14 16.53 -1.12
CA ARG A 4 -77.15 17.06 -0.18
C ARG A 4 -75.72 16.60 -0.62
N MET A 5 -74.86 17.60 -0.81
CA MET A 5 -73.42 17.44 -0.96
C MET A 5 -72.77 17.23 0.39
N GLY A 6 -72.13 16.08 0.58
CA GLY A 6 -71.28 15.79 1.72
C GLY A 6 -69.85 16.04 1.33
N GLY A 7 -69.16 17.01 1.94
CA GLY A 7 -67.72 17.27 1.71
C GLY A 7 -66.87 16.36 2.59
N PHE A 8 -65.86 15.72 1.99
CA PHE A 8 -64.80 15.02 2.72
C PHE A 8 -63.57 15.95 2.79
N ILE A 9 -63.20 16.28 3.99
CA ILE A 9 -61.94 16.97 4.31
C ILE A 9 -60.88 15.85 4.44
N ALA A 10 -59.94 15.80 3.51
CA ALA A 10 -58.73 14.95 3.59
C ALA A 10 -57.65 15.69 4.36
N ALA A 11 -57.34 15.24 5.55
CA ALA A 11 -56.19 15.73 6.33
C ALA A 11 -54.91 15.02 5.82
N ALA A 12 -54.04 15.80 5.21
CA ALA A 12 -52.68 15.33 4.81
C ALA A 12 -51.74 15.35 6.05
N ALA A 13 -51.40 14.19 6.57
CA ALA A 13 -50.37 14.04 7.57
C ALA A 13 -49.02 14.03 6.87
N ALA A 14 -48.24 15.10 7.02
CA ALA A 14 -46.84 15.16 6.59
C ALA A 14 -45.97 14.42 7.63
N ALA A 15 -45.51 13.22 7.29
CA ALA A 15 -44.52 12.51 8.05
C ALA A 15 -43.12 13.09 7.76
N LEU A 16 -42.53 13.83 8.70
CA LEU A 16 -41.12 14.20 8.70
C LEU A 16 -40.33 12.95 9.01
N ALA A 17 -39.72 12.33 8.00
CA ALA A 17 -38.70 11.31 8.17
C ALA A 17 -37.39 12.05 8.57
N LEU A 18 -37.05 12.01 9.85
CA LEU A 18 -35.69 12.32 10.33
C LEU A 18 -34.78 11.19 9.84
N GLY A 19 -34.08 11.45 8.76
CA GLY A 19 -32.97 10.62 8.32
C GLY A 19 -31.85 10.71 9.36
N THR A 20 -31.69 9.68 10.17
CA THR A 20 -30.48 9.46 10.94
C THR A 20 -29.37 9.17 9.97
N GLY A 21 -28.62 10.19 9.58
CA GLY A 21 -27.36 10.04 8.86
C GLY A 21 -26.39 9.26 9.74
N GLY A 22 -26.33 7.94 9.57
CA GLY A 22 -25.24 7.15 10.06
C GLY A 22 -23.99 7.64 9.34
N GLY A 23 -23.13 8.36 10.05
CA GLY A 23 -21.78 8.65 9.62
C GLY A 23 -21.04 7.32 9.51
N GLY A 24 -21.10 6.68 8.35
CA GLY A 24 -20.17 5.62 7.99
C GLY A 24 -18.78 6.25 8.02
N VAL A 25 -17.89 5.76 8.88
CA VAL A 25 -16.46 6.00 8.72
C VAL A 25 -16.15 5.57 7.30
N ALA A 26 -15.74 6.54 6.47
CA ALA A 26 -15.25 6.27 5.14
C ALA A 26 -14.00 5.39 5.34
N GLN A 27 -14.17 4.09 5.19
CA GLN A 27 -13.07 3.15 5.13
C GLN A 27 -12.43 3.37 3.77
N ALA A 28 -11.15 3.73 3.77
CA ALA A 28 -10.43 3.88 2.52
C ALA A 28 -10.41 2.51 1.82
N GLU A 29 -10.62 2.51 0.52
CA GLU A 29 -10.55 1.30 -0.29
C GLU A 29 -9.09 0.86 -0.38
N PRO A 30 -8.80 -0.45 -0.18
CA PRO A 30 -7.45 -0.98 -0.35
C PRO A 30 -6.86 -0.57 -1.70
N SER A 31 -5.63 -0.06 -1.69
CA SER A 31 -4.96 0.49 -2.86
C SER A 31 -3.64 -0.23 -3.13
N TYR A 32 -3.25 -0.32 -4.39
CA TYR A 32 -1.95 -0.85 -4.84
C TYR A 32 -0.79 0.13 -4.64
N ALA A 33 -1.08 1.37 -4.28
CA ALA A 33 -0.09 2.42 -4.12
C ALA A 33 -0.57 3.51 -3.14
N ILE A 34 0.35 4.26 -2.58
CA ILE A 34 0.07 5.44 -1.77
C ILE A 34 0.91 6.63 -2.26
N SER A 35 0.26 7.76 -2.47
CA SER A 35 0.92 9.02 -2.85
C SER A 35 0.79 10.06 -1.74
N MET A 36 1.83 10.86 -1.57
CA MET A 36 1.78 12.01 -0.66
C MET A 36 1.01 13.17 -1.28
N TYR A 37 1.04 13.29 -2.60
CA TYR A 37 0.39 14.35 -3.36
C TYR A 37 -0.31 13.78 -4.58
N GLY A 38 -1.59 14.11 -4.76
CA GLY A 38 -2.36 13.67 -5.92
C GLY A 38 -2.65 12.17 -5.94
N THR A 39 -2.77 11.64 -7.14
CA THR A 39 -3.03 10.21 -7.41
C THR A 39 -1.79 9.56 -8.02
N PRO A 40 -1.54 8.26 -7.77
CA PRO A 40 -0.48 7.51 -8.43
C PRO A 40 -0.56 7.62 -9.96
N ALA A 41 0.56 7.81 -10.65
CA ALA A 41 0.61 7.96 -12.10
C ALA A 41 0.34 6.65 -12.84
N LEU A 42 0.74 5.51 -12.25
CA LEU A 42 0.46 4.19 -12.81
C LEU A 42 -0.90 3.71 -12.31
N GLY A 43 -1.66 3.04 -13.18
CA GLY A 43 -2.94 2.41 -12.82
C GLY A 43 -2.75 1.11 -12.03
N PRO A 44 -3.84 0.54 -11.47
CA PRO A 44 -3.77 -0.71 -10.70
C PRO A 44 -3.26 -1.92 -11.49
N ASP A 45 -3.43 -1.90 -12.79
CA ASP A 45 -3.03 -3.00 -13.69
C ASP A 45 -1.60 -2.85 -14.22
N TYR A 46 -0.78 -1.97 -13.64
CA TYR A 46 0.60 -1.82 -14.08
C TYR A 46 1.39 -3.11 -13.85
N THR A 47 2.19 -3.51 -14.83
CA THR A 47 3.01 -4.72 -14.79
C THR A 47 4.49 -4.43 -14.58
N ASN A 48 4.92 -3.22 -14.84
CA ASN A 48 6.32 -2.77 -14.72
C ASN A 48 6.39 -1.25 -14.56
N LEU A 49 7.49 -0.79 -14.01
CA LEU A 49 7.80 0.64 -13.99
C LEU A 49 8.21 1.10 -15.39
N PRO A 50 7.91 2.35 -15.80
CA PRO A 50 8.10 2.83 -17.18
C PRO A 50 9.52 2.68 -17.73
N TYR A 51 10.52 2.77 -16.87
CA TYR A 51 11.93 2.61 -17.22
C TYR A 51 12.42 1.15 -17.19
N ALA A 52 11.57 0.18 -16.82
CA ALA A 52 11.90 -1.24 -16.81
C ALA A 52 11.31 -1.94 -18.04
N ASN A 53 12.14 -2.67 -18.79
CA ASN A 53 11.67 -3.48 -19.91
C ASN A 53 11.26 -4.87 -19.38
N PRO A 54 9.95 -5.23 -19.41
CA PRO A 54 9.49 -6.54 -18.96
C PRO A 54 9.99 -7.70 -19.83
N ASP A 55 10.30 -7.43 -21.11
CA ASP A 55 10.78 -8.41 -22.07
C ASP A 55 12.31 -8.57 -22.07
N ALA A 56 13.00 -7.85 -21.18
CA ALA A 56 14.45 -7.99 -21.09
C ALA A 56 14.85 -9.41 -20.67
N PRO A 57 15.90 -9.99 -21.28
CA PRO A 57 16.42 -11.28 -20.87
C PRO A 57 16.75 -11.30 -19.37
N LYS A 58 16.28 -12.32 -18.68
CA LYS A 58 16.59 -12.51 -17.25
C LYS A 58 17.92 -13.23 -17.08
N GLY A 59 18.74 -12.78 -16.13
CA GLY A 59 20.02 -13.39 -15.81
C GLY A 59 21.22 -12.54 -16.24
N GLY A 60 22.40 -13.17 -16.21
CA GLY A 60 23.68 -12.49 -16.44
C GLY A 60 24.38 -12.12 -15.14
N GLN A 61 25.47 -11.36 -15.27
CA GLN A 61 26.28 -10.89 -14.15
C GLN A 61 26.64 -9.42 -14.37
N VAL A 62 26.43 -8.62 -13.32
CA VAL A 62 26.89 -7.23 -13.26
C VAL A 62 27.91 -7.10 -12.14
N ILE A 63 29.04 -6.48 -12.42
CA ILE A 63 30.12 -6.25 -11.44
C ILE A 63 30.14 -4.75 -11.15
N TYR A 64 29.85 -4.41 -9.89
CA TYR A 64 29.98 -3.05 -9.40
C TYR A 64 31.28 -2.88 -8.64
N SER A 65 31.90 -1.71 -8.77
CA SER A 65 33.05 -1.30 -7.96
C SER A 65 32.59 -0.28 -6.92
N GLU A 66 33.01 -0.49 -5.68
CA GLU A 66 32.74 0.43 -4.56
C GLU A 66 34.05 0.79 -3.87
N TYR A 67 34.19 2.07 -3.51
CA TYR A 67 35.35 2.54 -2.78
C TYR A 67 35.19 2.31 -1.27
N GLY A 68 36.19 1.71 -0.65
CA GLY A 68 36.25 1.45 0.79
C GLY A 68 36.15 -0.02 1.13
N GLY A 69 35.88 -0.32 2.40
CA GLY A 69 35.69 -1.65 2.94
C GLY A 69 34.32 -1.80 3.59
N PHE A 70 34.04 -3.01 4.08
CA PHE A 70 32.82 -3.31 4.83
C PHE A 70 33.15 -4.23 6.02
N ASP A 71 32.32 -4.18 7.06
CA ASP A 71 32.47 -4.98 8.28
C ASP A 71 31.48 -6.17 8.31
N ALA A 72 30.32 -6.01 7.65
CA ALA A 72 29.27 -7.03 7.58
C ALA A 72 28.42 -6.86 6.34
N PHE A 73 27.74 -7.92 5.91
CA PHE A 73 26.77 -7.88 4.82
C PHE A 73 25.36 -7.43 5.27
N SER A 74 25.07 -7.43 6.57
CA SER A 74 23.79 -6.89 7.03
C SER A 74 23.77 -5.36 6.98
N PRO A 75 22.84 -4.71 6.26
CA PRO A 75 22.73 -3.25 6.24
C PRO A 75 22.09 -2.67 7.50
N TYR A 76 21.64 -3.52 8.42
CA TYR A 76 20.92 -3.14 9.65
C TYR A 76 21.80 -3.26 10.91
N ILE A 77 23.11 -3.35 10.75
CA ILE A 77 24.04 -3.35 11.88
C ILE A 77 24.08 -1.99 12.60
N VAL A 78 24.21 -2.04 13.94
CA VAL A 78 24.27 -0.82 14.79
C VAL A 78 25.61 -0.08 14.62
N LYS A 79 26.70 -0.85 14.46
CA LYS A 79 28.05 -0.32 14.26
C LYS A 79 28.72 -1.04 13.10
N GLY A 80 29.51 -0.31 12.34
CA GLY A 80 30.16 -0.82 11.16
C GLY A 80 29.53 -0.34 9.86
N ARG A 81 29.98 -0.89 8.76
CA ARG A 81 29.60 -0.51 7.41
C ARG A 81 29.23 -1.75 6.61
N ALA A 82 28.06 -1.73 5.99
CA ALA A 82 27.68 -2.72 4.98
C ALA A 82 28.02 -2.22 3.57
N PRO A 83 28.27 -3.11 2.59
CA PRO A 83 28.42 -2.72 1.20
C PRO A 83 27.17 -2.00 0.69
N TYR A 84 27.37 -0.94 -0.09
CA TYR A 84 26.27 -0.10 -0.60
C TYR A 84 25.20 -0.89 -1.35
N GLY A 85 25.62 -1.81 -2.23
CA GLY A 85 24.72 -2.57 -3.08
C GLY A 85 23.81 -3.56 -2.34
N VAL A 86 24.16 -3.97 -1.12
CA VAL A 86 23.41 -5.00 -0.39
C VAL A 86 21.98 -4.52 -0.09
N ARG A 87 21.82 -3.31 0.43
CA ARG A 87 20.50 -2.79 0.75
C ARG A 87 19.63 -2.57 -0.49
N ALA A 88 20.26 -2.21 -1.60
CA ALA A 88 19.54 -1.88 -2.83
C ALA A 88 19.14 -3.10 -3.67
N HIS A 89 19.88 -4.23 -3.54
CA HIS A 89 19.74 -5.36 -4.46
C HIS A 89 19.46 -6.71 -3.79
N VAL A 90 19.56 -6.79 -2.45
CA VAL A 90 19.37 -8.04 -1.71
C VAL A 90 18.13 -8.01 -0.83
N TYR A 91 17.77 -6.83 -0.32
CA TYR A 91 16.63 -6.67 0.58
C TYR A 91 15.50 -5.92 -0.13
N GLU A 92 14.35 -6.51 -0.14
CA GLU A 92 13.12 -5.90 -0.62
C GLU A 92 12.32 -5.30 0.55
N SER A 93 11.39 -4.42 0.21
CA SER A 93 10.47 -3.79 1.15
C SER A 93 9.03 -4.11 0.76
N LEU A 94 8.09 -3.91 1.69
CA LEU A 94 6.66 -4.04 1.38
C LEU A 94 6.26 -3.20 0.16
N MET A 95 6.84 -2.00 0.06
CA MET A 95 6.58 -1.06 -1.05
C MET A 95 7.87 -0.59 -1.71
N GLY A 96 7.80 -0.32 -3.00
CA GLY A 96 8.88 0.22 -3.83
C GLY A 96 8.60 1.63 -4.32
N ARG A 97 9.67 2.36 -4.66
CA ARG A 97 9.60 3.70 -5.28
C ARG A 97 9.75 3.62 -6.78
N SER A 98 9.01 4.46 -7.49
CA SER A 98 9.34 4.82 -8.87
C SER A 98 10.31 6.02 -8.88
N TYR A 99 11.35 5.98 -9.72
CA TYR A 99 12.25 7.11 -9.91
C TYR A 99 11.60 8.27 -10.68
N ASP A 100 10.58 7.96 -11.48
CA ASP A 100 9.85 8.94 -12.29
C ASP A 100 8.75 9.64 -11.49
N GLU A 101 8.41 9.12 -10.30
CA GLU A 101 7.33 9.63 -9.47
C GLU A 101 7.77 9.76 -8.00
N PRO A 102 8.41 10.87 -7.65
CA PRO A 102 8.79 11.14 -6.28
C PRO A 102 7.54 11.24 -5.38
N PHE A 103 7.67 10.79 -4.13
CA PHE A 103 6.60 10.81 -3.10
C PHE A 103 5.44 9.83 -3.32
N THR A 104 5.56 8.89 -4.26
CA THR A 104 4.64 7.76 -4.43
C THR A 104 5.36 6.45 -4.15
N LEU A 105 4.68 5.55 -3.46
CA LEU A 105 5.10 4.19 -3.20
C LEU A 105 4.09 3.23 -3.81
N TYR A 106 4.59 2.20 -4.47
CA TYR A 106 3.82 1.12 -5.07
C TYR A 106 4.03 -0.17 -4.29
N CYS A 107 3.00 -0.98 -4.14
CA CYS A 107 3.13 -2.29 -3.53
C CYS A 107 4.14 -3.16 -4.30
N LEU A 108 5.08 -3.76 -3.56
CA LEU A 108 6.10 -4.67 -4.07
C LEU A 108 5.88 -6.08 -3.48
N ILE A 109 6.20 -6.29 -2.20
CA ILE A 109 5.85 -7.50 -1.45
C ILE A 109 4.38 -7.47 -1.05
N CYS A 110 3.81 -6.29 -0.76
CA CYS A 110 2.38 -6.17 -0.57
C CYS A 110 1.62 -6.27 -1.91
N GLU A 111 0.39 -6.73 -1.84
CA GLU A 111 -0.61 -6.64 -2.89
C GLU A 111 -1.38 -5.32 -2.75
N THR A 112 -1.84 -5.03 -1.53
CA THR A 112 -2.55 -3.80 -1.22
C THR A 112 -2.07 -3.15 0.05
N ILE A 113 -2.32 -1.84 0.14
CA ILE A 113 -2.19 -1.02 1.33
C ILE A 113 -3.53 -0.34 1.60
N ASP A 114 -3.95 -0.32 2.85
CA ASP A 114 -5.11 0.44 3.34
C ASP A 114 -4.68 1.40 4.46
N THR A 115 -5.22 2.60 4.43
CA THR A 115 -5.00 3.61 5.47
C THR A 115 -6.12 4.65 5.41
N ASN A 116 -6.44 5.27 6.53
CA ASN A 116 -7.40 6.37 6.57
C ASN A 116 -6.76 7.72 6.18
N ASP A 117 -7.59 8.72 5.93
CA ASP A 117 -7.15 10.09 5.59
C ASP A 117 -6.24 10.70 6.65
N GLU A 118 -6.46 10.36 7.91
CA GLU A 118 -5.69 10.82 9.06
C GLU A 118 -4.35 10.08 9.19
N ARG A 119 -4.15 8.98 8.43
CA ARG A 119 -2.98 8.11 8.46
C ARG A 119 -2.65 7.59 9.86
N SER A 120 -3.69 7.28 10.64
CA SER A 120 -3.56 6.78 12.02
C SER A 120 -3.30 5.28 12.09
N PHE A 121 -3.56 4.55 11.01
CA PHE A 121 -3.22 3.14 10.84
C PHE A 121 -2.73 2.87 9.42
N VAL A 122 -2.09 1.74 9.25
CA VAL A 122 -1.77 1.16 7.94
C VAL A 122 -1.98 -0.35 8.02
N GLU A 123 -2.64 -0.89 7.00
CA GLU A 123 -2.84 -2.32 6.83
C GLU A 123 -2.25 -2.75 5.48
N PHE A 124 -1.56 -3.88 5.46
CA PHE A 124 -0.98 -4.45 4.25
C PHE A 124 -1.54 -5.85 4.02
N THR A 125 -1.97 -6.11 2.80
CA THR A 125 -2.18 -7.47 2.32
C THR A 125 -0.91 -7.92 1.60
N LEU A 126 -0.36 -9.07 1.97
CA LEU A 126 0.82 -9.62 1.32
C LEU A 126 0.42 -10.39 0.05
N ARG A 127 1.30 -10.37 -0.96
CA ARG A 127 1.13 -11.20 -2.15
C ARG A 127 1.31 -12.67 -1.79
N GLU A 128 0.48 -13.52 -2.35
CA GLU A 128 0.59 -14.97 -2.14
C GLU A 128 1.89 -15.55 -2.69
N GLU A 129 2.43 -14.97 -3.76
CA GLU A 129 3.67 -15.38 -4.40
C GLU A 129 4.94 -14.80 -3.75
N ALA A 130 4.80 -13.91 -2.75
CA ALA A 130 5.95 -13.31 -2.09
C ALA A 130 6.76 -14.35 -1.30
N ALA A 131 8.01 -14.55 -1.70
CA ALA A 131 8.87 -15.57 -1.11
C ALA A 131 10.31 -15.08 -0.94
N PHE A 132 11.00 -15.63 0.05
CA PHE A 132 12.43 -15.47 0.21
C PHE A 132 13.20 -16.16 -0.92
N SER A 133 14.48 -15.83 -1.07
CA SER A 133 15.35 -16.42 -2.10
C SER A 133 15.54 -17.94 -1.99
N ASN A 134 15.25 -18.54 -0.84
CA ASN A 134 15.24 -19.99 -0.61
C ASN A 134 13.91 -20.66 -0.98
N GLY A 135 12.89 -19.87 -1.37
CA GLY A 135 11.56 -20.34 -1.75
C GLY A 135 10.55 -20.44 -0.59
N GLU A 136 10.94 -20.10 0.64
CA GLU A 136 9.98 -20.01 1.75
C GLU A 136 9.11 -18.78 1.58
N GLN A 137 7.81 -18.93 1.82
CA GLN A 137 6.84 -17.85 1.71
C GLN A 137 7.08 -16.79 2.80
N ILE A 138 6.97 -15.52 2.43
CA ILE A 138 7.03 -14.41 3.38
C ILE A 138 5.70 -14.35 4.14
N THR A 139 5.77 -14.36 5.46
CA THR A 139 4.60 -14.37 6.34
C THR A 139 4.36 -13.01 7.02
N VAL A 140 3.19 -12.84 7.60
CA VAL A 140 2.86 -11.66 8.41
C VAL A 140 3.78 -11.56 9.63
N GLU A 141 4.14 -12.70 10.21
CA GLU A 141 5.07 -12.79 11.34
C GLU A 141 6.45 -12.26 11.00
N ASP A 142 6.95 -12.51 9.78
CA ASP A 142 8.24 -11.98 9.31
C ASP A 142 8.22 -10.46 9.21
N VAL A 143 7.10 -9.89 8.75
CA VAL A 143 6.90 -8.43 8.66
C VAL A 143 6.86 -7.81 10.06
N ILE A 144 6.05 -8.38 10.96
CA ILE A 144 5.93 -7.90 12.35
C ILE A 144 7.28 -7.98 13.05
N TRP A 145 7.97 -9.11 12.96
CA TRP A 145 9.29 -9.30 13.56
C TRP A 145 10.30 -8.27 13.04
N SER A 146 10.29 -8.00 11.74
CA SER A 146 11.17 -7.01 11.12
C SER A 146 10.89 -5.60 11.65
N PHE A 147 9.62 -5.22 11.75
CA PHE A 147 9.19 -3.93 12.28
C PHE A 147 9.60 -3.76 13.75
N GLU A 148 9.30 -4.74 14.60
CA GLU A 148 9.66 -4.72 16.01
C GLU A 148 11.18 -4.68 16.22
N THR A 149 11.93 -5.50 15.48
CA THR A 149 13.39 -5.56 15.59
C THR A 149 14.05 -4.25 15.18
N LEU A 150 13.57 -3.59 14.14
CA LEU A 150 14.13 -2.33 13.66
C LEU A 150 13.62 -1.12 14.45
N GLY A 151 12.41 -1.17 14.98
CA GLY A 151 11.79 -0.10 15.74
C GLY A 151 12.26 0.02 17.19
N THR A 152 12.84 -1.03 17.75
CA THR A 152 13.33 -1.07 19.15
C THR A 152 14.80 -0.68 19.35
N ARG A 153 15.46 -0.18 18.30
CA ARG A 153 16.89 0.20 18.32
C ARG A 153 17.13 1.69 18.49
#